data_ea7d4b16276a2a6ce3e69bdfc07de284
#
_entry.id   ea7d4b16276a2a6ce3e69bdfc07de284
#
_cell.length_a   1.000
_cell.length_b   1.000
_cell.length_c   1.000
_cell.angle_alpha   90.00
_cell.angle_beta   90.00
_cell.angle_gamma   90.00
#
_symmetry.space_group_name_H-M   'P 1'
#
loop_
_entity.id
_entity.type
_entity.pdbx_description
1 polymer ?
#
loop_
_entity_poly.entity_id
_entity_poly.type
_entity_poly.pdbx_seq_one_letter_code
_entity_poly.pdbx_strand_id
1 'polypeptide(L)'
;MTLSVIIPVYNAAPYLEACVSSLSALSQQLGIVMEVVLVDDGSTDGSSELCDHLGDRVLHQPNQGVSVARNNGIGLANGDWLWFVDADDYVEPLSLSELKAEDILQPFSNVDFINLGFIWDENGKADSFGAYSDEVPYNLWRCMFRREQVMKHDFRFTVGRKYAEDQEFILRYLLSVRRCRTAAIPQIRYHYTLRIGSAMTRKGMKRKKVTDTLCVFFSMWICAIVHLHFPKWIWHASKRILKCVYVLLKSK
;
A
#
# COMPACT_ATOMS: atom_id res chain seq x y z
N MET A 1 -7.42 -7.71 17.83
CA MET A 1 -7.21 -7.28 16.44
C MET A 1 -5.75 -7.51 16.08
N THR A 2 -5.52 -8.18 14.98
CA THR A 2 -4.17 -8.48 14.48
C THR A 2 -3.99 -7.83 13.10
N LEU A 3 -2.89 -7.14 12.90
CA LEU A 3 -2.54 -6.48 11.63
C LEU A 3 -1.30 -7.17 11.05
N SER A 4 -1.41 -7.76 9.85
CA SER A 4 -0.24 -8.22 9.11
C SER A 4 0.28 -7.10 8.22
N VAL A 5 1.53 -6.71 8.45
CA VAL A 5 2.25 -5.74 7.64
C VAL A 5 3.12 -6.49 6.65
N ILE A 6 2.81 -6.38 5.37
CA ILE A 6 3.50 -7.08 4.28
C ILE A 6 4.51 -6.13 3.66
N ILE A 7 5.78 -6.49 3.72
CA ILE A 7 6.91 -5.68 3.25
C ILE A 7 7.68 -6.47 2.19
N PRO A 8 7.53 -6.13 0.90
CA PRO A 8 8.40 -6.66 -0.14
C PRO A 8 9.79 -6.05 -0.02
N VAL A 9 10.82 -6.86 0.03
CA VAL A 9 12.21 -6.43 0.24
C VAL A 9 13.03 -6.76 -1.00
N TYR A 10 13.74 -5.77 -1.55
CA TYR A 10 14.74 -5.97 -2.59
C TYR A 10 15.83 -4.92 -2.48
N ASN A 11 17.01 -5.30 -2.03
CA ASN A 11 18.16 -4.42 -1.83
C ASN A 11 17.80 -3.17 -1.00
N ALA A 12 17.29 -3.39 0.20
CA ALA A 12 16.83 -2.37 1.13
C ALA A 12 17.55 -2.39 2.48
N ALA A 13 18.72 -3.05 2.59
CA ALA A 13 19.45 -3.21 3.85
C ALA A 13 19.65 -1.90 4.64
N PRO A 14 19.95 -0.74 4.02
CA PRO A 14 20.12 0.50 4.78
C PRO A 14 18.87 1.04 5.46
N TYR A 15 17.68 0.52 5.14
CA TYR A 15 16.39 1.11 5.53
C TYR A 15 15.51 0.17 6.33
N LEU A 16 15.64 -1.14 6.10
CA LEU A 16 14.72 -2.17 6.58
C LEU A 16 14.56 -2.17 8.11
N GLU A 17 15.66 -1.97 8.86
CA GLU A 17 15.62 -1.91 10.32
C GLU A 17 14.81 -0.70 10.83
N ALA A 18 14.98 0.47 10.22
CA ALA A 18 14.22 1.66 10.58
C ALA A 18 12.72 1.49 10.24
N CYS A 19 12.41 0.90 9.09
CA CYS A 19 11.06 0.57 8.68
C CYS A 19 10.37 -0.32 9.74
N VAL A 20 10.94 -1.48 10.06
CA VAL A 20 10.37 -2.44 11.02
C VAL A 20 10.30 -1.86 12.43
N SER A 21 11.33 -1.12 12.87
CA SER A 21 11.34 -0.47 14.19
C SER A 21 10.20 0.55 14.32
N SER A 22 9.90 1.32 13.27
CA SER A 22 8.80 2.29 13.28
C SER A 22 7.43 1.60 13.45
N LEU A 23 7.24 0.46 12.81
CA LEU A 23 6.03 -0.36 12.92
C LEU A 23 5.90 -0.98 14.32
N SER A 24 7.00 -1.46 14.89
CA SER A 24 7.03 -1.99 16.26
C SER A 24 6.68 -0.91 17.28
N ALA A 25 7.19 0.31 17.12
CA ALA A 25 6.83 1.45 17.95
C ALA A 25 5.33 1.80 17.84
N LEU A 26 4.77 1.83 16.63
CA LEU A 26 3.35 2.06 16.42
C LEU A 26 2.50 0.94 17.07
N SER A 27 2.91 -0.33 16.92
CA SER A 27 2.27 -1.48 17.56
C SER A 27 2.16 -1.32 19.07
N GLN A 28 3.26 -0.94 19.72
CA GLN A 28 3.32 -0.67 21.15
C GLN A 28 2.44 0.52 21.57
N GLN A 29 2.49 1.62 20.82
CA GLN A 29 1.68 2.81 21.08
C GLN A 29 0.18 2.54 21.01
N LEU A 30 -0.25 1.69 20.08
CA LEU A 30 -1.66 1.34 19.87
C LEU A 30 -2.11 0.16 20.73
N GLY A 31 -1.20 -0.60 21.35
CA GLY A 31 -1.51 -1.82 22.09
C GLY A 31 -2.14 -2.91 21.20
N ILE A 32 -1.72 -3.01 19.95
CA ILE A 32 -2.21 -4.01 18.98
C ILE A 32 -1.12 -5.03 18.65
N VAL A 33 -1.53 -6.20 18.16
CA VAL A 33 -0.60 -7.19 17.62
C VAL A 33 -0.33 -6.89 16.17
N MET A 34 0.92 -6.60 15.80
CA MET A 34 1.38 -6.53 14.42
C MET A 34 2.22 -7.76 14.10
N GLU A 35 1.92 -8.41 12.98
CA GLU A 35 2.70 -9.49 12.38
C GLU A 35 3.48 -8.89 11.20
N VAL A 36 4.80 -8.87 11.27
CA VAL A 36 5.67 -8.38 10.20
C VAL A 36 5.99 -9.53 9.25
N VAL A 37 5.49 -9.42 8.01
CA VAL A 37 5.68 -10.40 6.94
C VAL A 37 6.67 -9.84 5.94
N LEU A 38 7.90 -10.34 5.94
CA LEU A 38 8.96 -9.94 5.02
C LEU A 38 9.06 -10.91 3.86
N VAL A 39 9.03 -10.39 2.63
CA VAL A 39 9.25 -11.20 1.43
C VAL A 39 10.47 -10.66 0.68
N ASP A 40 11.59 -11.33 0.86
CA ASP A 40 12.83 -11.01 0.16
C ASP A 40 12.75 -11.49 -1.29
N ASP A 41 12.76 -10.56 -2.22
CA ASP A 41 12.67 -10.78 -3.66
C ASP A 41 14.07 -10.94 -4.30
N GLY A 42 14.94 -11.73 -3.65
CA GLY A 42 16.27 -12.06 -4.15
C GLY A 42 17.28 -10.94 -3.98
N SER A 43 17.36 -10.37 -2.79
CA SER A 43 18.34 -9.33 -2.44
C SER A 43 19.79 -9.84 -2.45
N THR A 44 20.73 -8.92 -2.66
CA THR A 44 22.16 -9.20 -2.75
C THR A 44 23.01 -8.24 -1.89
N ASP A 45 22.39 -7.46 -1.01
CA ASP A 45 23.00 -6.39 -0.23
C ASP A 45 22.99 -6.61 1.29
N GLY A 46 22.65 -7.84 1.76
CA GLY A 46 22.48 -8.16 3.18
C GLY A 46 21.04 -8.00 3.68
N SER A 47 20.08 -7.63 2.83
CA SER A 47 18.67 -7.55 3.20
C SER A 47 18.08 -8.91 3.58
N SER A 48 18.55 -10.01 2.97
CA SER A 48 18.08 -11.37 3.27
C SER A 48 18.32 -11.73 4.74
N GLU A 49 19.53 -11.50 5.23
CA GLU A 49 19.90 -11.78 6.61
C GLU A 49 19.14 -10.88 7.59
N LEU A 50 18.90 -9.62 7.22
CA LEU A 50 18.07 -8.72 8.02
C LEU A 50 16.61 -9.18 8.08
N CYS A 51 16.07 -9.73 6.99
CA CYS A 51 14.71 -10.29 7.01
C CYS A 51 14.58 -11.40 8.06
N ASP A 52 15.55 -12.31 8.14
CA ASP A 52 15.53 -13.42 9.11
C ASP A 52 15.55 -12.95 10.57
N HIS A 53 16.15 -11.79 10.82
CA HIS A 53 16.22 -11.22 12.17
C HIS A 53 15.03 -10.34 12.55
N LEU A 54 14.38 -9.72 11.58
CA LEU A 54 13.37 -8.67 11.82
C LEU A 54 11.93 -9.15 11.59
N GLY A 55 11.72 -10.19 10.78
CA GLY A 55 10.40 -10.66 10.39
C GLY A 55 9.81 -11.69 11.36
N ASP A 56 8.51 -11.59 11.63
CA ASP A 56 7.74 -12.67 12.27
C ASP A 56 7.52 -13.83 11.30
N ARG A 57 7.40 -13.51 10.02
CA ARG A 57 7.32 -14.45 8.90
C ARG A 57 8.20 -13.97 7.77
N VAL A 58 9.02 -14.87 7.25
CA VAL A 58 9.96 -14.55 6.18
C VAL A 58 9.81 -15.54 5.05
N LEU A 59 9.89 -15.03 3.82
CA LEU A 59 9.99 -15.82 2.61
C LEU A 59 11.08 -15.24 1.71
N HIS A 60 12.03 -16.10 1.32
CA HIS A 60 13.00 -15.76 0.28
C HIS A 60 12.56 -16.33 -1.06
N GLN A 61 12.58 -15.53 -2.11
CA GLN A 61 12.26 -15.94 -3.46
C GLN A 61 13.30 -15.41 -4.46
N PRO A 62 13.49 -16.06 -5.61
CA PRO A 62 14.21 -15.44 -6.72
C PRO A 62 13.52 -14.15 -7.14
N ASN A 63 14.26 -13.15 -7.62
CA ASN A 63 13.67 -11.87 -8.03
C ASN A 63 12.58 -12.05 -9.11
N GLN A 64 11.33 -11.82 -8.74
CA GLN A 64 10.14 -11.94 -9.59
C GLN A 64 9.32 -10.64 -9.61
N GLY A 65 9.78 -9.63 -8.88
CA GLY A 65 9.18 -8.30 -8.81
C GLY A 65 8.16 -8.13 -7.69
N VAL A 66 7.92 -6.88 -7.33
CA VAL A 66 7.13 -6.44 -6.17
C VAL A 66 5.73 -7.05 -6.11
N SER A 67 5.05 -7.22 -7.26
CA SER A 67 3.71 -7.81 -7.33
C SER A 67 3.71 -9.27 -6.87
N VAL A 68 4.73 -10.07 -7.24
CA VAL A 68 4.85 -11.46 -6.79
C VAL A 68 5.17 -11.50 -5.30
N ALA A 69 6.11 -10.68 -4.84
CA ALA A 69 6.46 -10.60 -3.42
C ALA A 69 5.24 -10.22 -2.55
N ARG A 70 4.46 -9.20 -2.95
CA ARG A 70 3.22 -8.83 -2.25
C ARG A 70 2.19 -9.96 -2.26
N ASN A 71 2.02 -10.67 -3.38
CA ASN A 71 1.10 -11.82 -3.49
C ASN A 71 1.50 -12.97 -2.55
N ASN A 72 2.78 -13.28 -2.47
CA ASN A 72 3.29 -14.29 -1.55
C ASN A 72 3.11 -13.85 -0.10
N GLY A 73 3.33 -12.56 0.20
CA GLY A 73 3.06 -11.99 1.51
C GLY A 73 1.58 -12.10 1.92
N ILE A 74 0.63 -11.89 0.99
CA ILE A 74 -0.81 -12.12 1.25
C ILE A 74 -1.05 -13.58 1.67
N GLY A 75 -0.37 -14.54 1.03
CA GLY A 75 -0.49 -15.96 1.36
C GLY A 75 0.06 -16.33 2.74
N LEU A 76 1.06 -15.60 3.22
CA LEU A 76 1.70 -15.83 4.52
C LEU A 76 0.97 -15.12 5.68
N ALA A 77 0.27 -14.02 5.40
CA ALA A 77 -0.36 -13.17 6.40
C ALA A 77 -1.52 -13.87 7.12
N ASN A 78 -1.60 -13.74 8.45
CA ASN A 78 -2.67 -14.31 9.28
C ASN A 78 -3.52 -13.27 10.01
N GLY A 79 -3.12 -12.00 10.00
CA GLY A 79 -3.85 -10.93 10.66
C GLY A 79 -5.26 -10.70 10.13
N ASP A 80 -6.10 -10.04 10.91
CA ASP A 80 -7.45 -9.62 10.51
C ASP A 80 -7.41 -8.58 9.40
N TRP A 81 -6.33 -7.79 9.39
CA TRP A 81 -6.06 -6.71 8.46
C TRP A 81 -4.74 -6.90 7.74
N LEU A 82 -4.66 -6.41 6.49
CA LEU A 82 -3.44 -6.35 5.70
C LEU A 82 -3.04 -4.90 5.46
N TRP A 83 -1.76 -4.61 5.65
CA TRP A 83 -1.14 -3.34 5.31
C TRP A 83 0.12 -3.61 4.49
N PHE A 84 0.27 -2.92 3.36
CA PHE A 84 1.47 -3.03 2.51
C PHE A 84 2.35 -1.82 2.76
N VAL A 85 3.59 -2.06 3.14
CA VAL A 85 4.59 -1.04 3.46
C VAL A 85 5.81 -1.26 2.58
N ASP A 86 6.38 -0.20 2.01
CA ASP A 86 7.61 -0.31 1.24
C ASP A 86 8.81 -0.33 2.19
N ALA A 87 9.81 -1.18 1.92
CA ALA A 87 10.93 -1.46 2.82
C ALA A 87 11.84 -0.25 3.08
N ASP A 88 11.72 0.78 2.27
CA ASP A 88 12.52 2.00 2.33
C ASP A 88 11.77 3.21 2.92
N ASP A 89 10.57 2.99 3.44
CA ASP A 89 9.74 3.99 4.11
C ASP A 89 9.57 3.67 5.61
N TYR A 90 8.91 4.54 6.35
CA TYR A 90 8.62 4.32 7.77
C TYR A 90 7.29 5.00 8.18
N VAL A 91 6.86 4.75 9.40
CA VAL A 91 5.66 5.36 9.97
C VAL A 91 6.06 6.34 11.05
N GLU A 92 5.47 7.53 11.02
CA GLU A 92 5.67 8.53 12.08
C GLU A 92 5.09 8.04 13.41
N PRO A 93 5.82 8.20 14.52
CA PRO A 93 5.26 7.91 15.83
C PRO A 93 4.08 8.86 16.13
N LEU A 94 3.07 8.32 16.79
CA LEU A 94 1.94 9.13 17.25
C LEU A 94 2.41 10.10 18.32
N SER A 95 1.96 11.37 18.24
CA SER A 95 2.20 12.33 19.32
C SER A 95 1.36 11.97 20.55
N LEU A 96 1.82 12.33 21.75
CA LEU A 96 1.10 12.08 22.99
C LEU A 96 -0.31 12.71 23.02
N SER A 97 -0.51 13.80 22.31
CA SER A 97 -1.81 14.45 22.16
C SER A 97 -2.78 13.71 21.23
N GLU A 98 -2.26 12.86 20.35
CA GLU A 98 -3.04 12.06 19.41
C GLU A 98 -3.36 10.66 19.95
N LEU A 99 -2.74 10.28 21.07
CA LEU A 99 -2.86 8.95 21.71
C LEU A 99 -4.19 8.80 22.47
N LYS A 100 -5.31 8.78 21.73
CA LYS A 100 -6.52 8.10 22.18
C LYS A 100 -6.64 6.82 21.36
N ALA A 101 -5.94 5.78 21.79
CA ALA A 101 -5.90 4.49 21.09
C ALA A 101 -7.30 3.97 20.78
N GLU A 102 -8.27 4.20 21.65
CA GLU A 102 -9.67 3.83 21.45
C GLU A 102 -10.28 4.49 20.21
N ASP A 103 -10.05 5.80 20.00
CA ASP A 103 -10.57 6.53 18.85
C ASP A 103 -9.91 6.07 17.54
N ILE A 104 -8.62 5.70 17.60
CA ILE A 104 -7.86 5.19 16.45
C ILE A 104 -8.29 3.76 16.10
N LEU A 105 -8.61 2.93 17.10
CA LEU A 105 -8.93 1.51 16.89
C LEU A 105 -10.40 1.25 16.61
N GLN A 106 -11.30 2.15 17.03
CA GLN A 106 -12.74 1.99 16.82
C GLN A 106 -13.13 1.72 15.36
N PRO A 107 -12.55 2.40 14.35
CA PRO A 107 -12.90 2.14 12.95
C PRO A 107 -12.69 0.69 12.51
N PHE A 108 -11.67 0.00 13.04
CA PHE A 108 -11.32 -1.36 12.63
C PHE A 108 -12.43 -2.39 12.86
N SER A 109 -13.36 -2.16 13.80
CA SER A 109 -14.43 -3.11 14.09
C SER A 109 -15.54 -3.15 13.02
N ASN A 110 -15.79 -2.04 12.33
CA ASN A 110 -17.01 -1.85 11.54
C ASN A 110 -16.77 -1.48 10.06
N VAL A 111 -15.53 -1.52 9.58
CA VAL A 111 -15.20 -1.15 8.21
C VAL A 111 -14.46 -2.28 7.47
N ASP A 112 -14.37 -2.15 6.17
CA ASP A 112 -13.73 -3.11 5.27
C ASP A 112 -12.43 -2.52 4.69
N PHE A 113 -12.27 -1.19 4.74
CA PHE A 113 -11.13 -0.46 4.18
C PHE A 113 -10.80 0.77 5.03
N ILE A 114 -9.52 1.01 5.26
CA ILE A 114 -9.01 2.16 6.02
C ILE A 114 -8.01 2.93 5.18
N ASN A 115 -8.16 4.25 5.20
CA ASN A 115 -7.26 5.21 4.57
C ASN A 115 -6.45 5.95 5.66
N LEU A 116 -5.13 6.04 5.48
CA LEU A 116 -4.20 6.63 6.44
C LEU A 116 -3.75 8.03 5.99
N GLY A 117 -3.34 8.84 6.94
CA GLY A 117 -2.57 10.05 6.69
C GLY A 117 -1.18 9.71 6.12
N PHE A 118 -0.50 10.71 5.55
CA PHE A 118 0.86 10.52 5.05
C PHE A 118 1.66 11.80 5.06
N ILE A 119 2.96 11.65 5.03
CA ILE A 119 3.94 12.71 4.85
C ILE A 119 4.69 12.42 3.56
N TRP A 120 4.74 13.41 2.69
CA TRP A 120 5.55 13.36 1.48
C TRP A 120 6.83 14.14 1.71
N ASP A 121 7.97 13.47 1.71
CA ASP A 121 9.27 14.09 1.86
C ASP A 121 10.04 14.08 0.53
N GLU A 122 10.30 15.26 0.02
CA GLU A 122 11.12 15.47 -1.16
C GLU A 122 12.34 16.33 -0.80
N ASN A 123 13.51 15.70 -0.71
CA ASN A 123 14.79 16.36 -0.40
C ASN A 123 14.79 17.14 0.94
N GLY A 124 14.18 16.58 1.98
CA GLY A 124 14.09 17.20 3.31
C GLY A 124 13.01 18.28 3.44
N LYS A 125 12.11 18.39 2.45
CA LYS A 125 10.89 19.20 2.52
C LYS A 125 9.70 18.28 2.67
N ALA A 126 9.17 18.22 3.89
CA ALA A 126 8.07 17.34 4.24
C ALA A 126 6.73 18.09 4.23
N ASP A 127 5.78 17.59 3.44
CA ASP A 127 4.40 18.04 3.43
C ASP A 127 3.48 16.97 4.03
N SER A 128 2.66 17.33 5.01
CA SER A 128 1.73 16.42 5.68
C SER A 128 0.34 16.48 5.03
N PHE A 129 -0.22 15.29 4.78
CA PHE A 129 -1.54 15.12 4.17
C PHE A 129 -2.44 14.27 5.06
N GLY A 130 -3.66 14.74 5.28
CA GLY A 130 -4.68 13.99 6.00
C GLY A 130 -5.24 12.81 5.18
N ALA A 131 -6.14 12.06 5.82
CA ALA A 131 -6.93 11.01 5.20
C ALA A 131 -8.41 11.34 5.31
N TYR A 132 -9.19 10.98 4.30
CA TYR A 132 -10.63 11.18 4.25
C TYR A 132 -11.32 9.87 3.88
N SER A 133 -12.46 9.59 4.51
CA SER A 133 -13.19 8.33 4.30
C SER A 133 -13.85 8.20 2.92
N ASP A 134 -14.15 9.33 2.28
CA ASP A 134 -14.76 9.41 0.95
C ASP A 134 -13.72 9.56 -0.19
N GLU A 135 -12.44 9.65 0.17
CA GLU A 135 -11.34 9.71 -0.79
C GLU A 135 -10.96 8.31 -1.27
N VAL A 136 -10.77 8.15 -2.57
CA VAL A 136 -10.12 6.98 -3.14
C VAL A 136 -8.61 7.22 -3.18
N PRO A 137 -7.84 6.56 -2.32
CA PRO A 137 -6.40 6.71 -2.32
C PRO A 137 -5.78 6.07 -3.57
N TYR A 138 -4.64 6.58 -4.00
CA TYR A 138 -3.90 6.07 -5.15
C TYR A 138 -2.62 5.33 -4.76
N ASN A 139 -2.22 5.45 -3.50
CA ASN A 139 -1.01 4.86 -2.98
C ASN A 139 -1.38 3.72 -2.04
N LEU A 140 -0.85 2.55 -2.31
CA LEU A 140 -1.15 1.31 -1.59
C LEU A 140 -0.76 1.39 -0.11
N TRP A 141 0.40 1.99 0.16
CA TRP A 141 0.99 2.08 1.49
C TRP A 141 0.16 2.92 2.50
N ARG A 142 -0.78 3.74 2.03
CA ARG A 142 -1.74 4.44 2.89
C ARG A 142 -3.06 3.70 3.08
N CYS A 143 -3.14 2.43 2.69
CA CYS A 143 -4.37 1.65 2.69
C CYS A 143 -4.24 0.40 3.55
N MET A 144 -5.24 0.16 4.40
CA MET A 144 -5.39 -1.13 5.07
C MET A 144 -6.65 -1.83 4.57
N PHE A 145 -6.56 -3.14 4.39
CA PHE A 145 -7.58 -3.98 3.78
C PHE A 145 -8.03 -5.05 4.76
N ARG A 146 -9.33 -5.31 4.86
CA ARG A 146 -9.85 -6.46 5.60
C ARG A 146 -9.39 -7.75 4.92
N ARG A 147 -8.56 -8.56 5.62
CA ARG A 147 -7.99 -9.80 5.05
C ARG A 147 -9.07 -10.77 4.56
N GLU A 148 -10.15 -10.92 5.32
CA GLU A 148 -11.29 -11.76 4.91
C GLU A 148 -11.79 -11.41 3.51
N GLN A 149 -11.94 -10.12 3.20
CA GLN A 149 -12.39 -9.68 1.87
C GLN A 149 -11.33 -9.95 0.79
N VAL A 150 -10.05 -9.76 1.10
CA VAL A 150 -8.95 -10.06 0.18
C VAL A 150 -8.95 -11.55 -0.20
N MET A 151 -9.11 -12.43 0.79
CA MET A 151 -9.14 -13.88 0.57
C MET A 151 -10.42 -14.34 -0.12
N LYS A 152 -11.58 -13.84 0.30
CA LYS A 152 -12.89 -14.18 -0.26
C LYS A 152 -13.01 -13.87 -1.76
N HIS A 153 -12.45 -12.76 -2.20
CA HIS A 153 -12.48 -12.32 -3.59
C HIS A 153 -11.21 -12.66 -4.37
N ASP A 154 -10.29 -13.40 -3.76
CA ASP A 154 -8.98 -13.77 -4.32
C ASP A 154 -8.24 -12.58 -4.94
N PHE A 155 -8.19 -11.45 -4.20
CA PHE A 155 -7.44 -10.29 -4.68
C PHE A 155 -5.95 -10.57 -4.71
N ARG A 156 -5.36 -10.35 -5.88
CA ARG A 156 -3.91 -10.46 -6.13
C ARG A 156 -3.45 -9.29 -7.00
N PHE A 157 -2.20 -8.90 -6.80
CA PHE A 157 -1.53 -7.95 -7.70
C PHE A 157 -1.30 -8.60 -9.05
N THR A 158 -1.52 -7.85 -10.13
CA THR A 158 -1.28 -8.33 -11.49
C THR A 158 0.22 -8.45 -11.76
N VAL A 159 0.69 -9.67 -11.97
CA VAL A 159 2.11 -9.95 -12.24
C VAL A 159 2.51 -9.38 -13.61
N GLY A 160 3.75 -8.87 -13.70
CA GLY A 160 4.31 -8.28 -14.92
C GLY A 160 3.88 -6.84 -15.20
N ARG A 161 2.97 -6.28 -14.41
CA ARG A 161 2.67 -4.84 -14.43
C ARG A 161 3.78 -4.10 -13.68
N LYS A 162 4.32 -3.05 -14.29
CA LYS A 162 5.42 -2.26 -13.70
C LYS A 162 4.95 -0.92 -13.11
N TYR A 163 3.73 -0.49 -13.44
CA TYR A 163 3.13 0.76 -12.97
C TYR A 163 1.65 0.58 -12.70
N ALA A 164 1.17 1.36 -11.72
CA ALA A 164 -0.23 1.43 -11.33
C ALA A 164 -0.85 0.08 -10.88
N GLU A 165 -0.01 -0.91 -10.52
CA GLU A 165 -0.45 -2.15 -9.88
C GLU A 165 -1.15 -1.89 -8.55
N ASP A 166 -0.69 -0.88 -7.81
CA ASP A 166 -1.26 -0.39 -6.57
C ASP A 166 -2.67 0.14 -6.76
N GLN A 167 -2.83 1.02 -7.76
CA GLN A 167 -4.13 1.60 -8.10
C GLN A 167 -5.12 0.54 -8.56
N GLU A 168 -4.66 -0.43 -9.35
CA GLU A 168 -5.50 -1.54 -9.80
C GLU A 168 -6.01 -2.35 -8.61
N PHE A 169 -5.14 -2.71 -7.68
CA PHE A 169 -5.50 -3.49 -6.49
C PHE A 169 -6.54 -2.75 -5.65
N ILE A 170 -6.29 -1.47 -5.34
CA ILE A 170 -7.21 -0.62 -4.56
C ILE A 170 -8.57 -0.51 -5.24
N LEU A 171 -8.59 -0.17 -6.53
CA LEU A 171 -9.85 0.04 -7.25
C LEU A 171 -10.65 -1.25 -7.41
N ARG A 172 -9.99 -2.37 -7.67
CA ARG A 172 -10.65 -3.70 -7.71
C ARG A 172 -11.25 -4.05 -6.36
N TYR A 173 -10.53 -3.82 -5.27
CA TYR A 173 -11.03 -4.06 -3.92
C TYR A 173 -12.28 -3.23 -3.64
N LEU A 174 -12.22 -1.91 -3.82
CA LEU A 174 -13.34 -0.99 -3.54
C LEU A 174 -14.57 -1.24 -4.40
N LEU A 175 -14.41 -1.75 -5.63
CA LEU A 175 -15.51 -2.07 -6.53
C LEU A 175 -16.13 -3.44 -6.26
N SER A 176 -15.33 -4.44 -5.87
CA SER A 176 -15.79 -5.82 -5.68
C SER A 176 -16.39 -6.05 -4.31
N VAL A 177 -15.90 -5.35 -3.27
CA VAL A 177 -16.48 -5.44 -1.93
C VAL A 177 -17.78 -4.64 -1.90
N ARG A 178 -18.89 -5.37 -2.02
CA ARG A 178 -20.22 -4.75 -2.09
C ARG A 178 -20.52 -3.98 -0.81
N ARG A 179 -20.88 -2.69 -0.96
CA ARG A 179 -21.10 -1.76 0.17
C ARG A 179 -19.87 -1.65 1.07
N CYS A 180 -18.68 -1.58 0.46
CA CYS A 180 -17.43 -1.39 1.17
C CYS A 180 -17.53 -0.20 2.13
N ARG A 181 -17.43 -0.49 3.42
CA ARG A 181 -17.45 0.52 4.47
C ARG A 181 -16.03 1.03 4.66
N THR A 182 -15.86 2.33 4.56
CA THR A 182 -14.54 2.97 4.59
C THR A 182 -14.40 3.86 5.83
N ALA A 183 -13.19 3.94 6.35
CA ALA A 183 -12.83 4.92 7.39
C ALA A 183 -11.50 5.59 7.05
N ALA A 184 -11.21 6.67 7.75
CA ALA A 184 -9.92 7.33 7.70
C ALA A 184 -9.31 7.42 9.09
N ILE A 185 -8.00 7.20 9.18
CA ILE A 185 -7.20 7.36 10.39
C ILE A 185 -6.03 8.30 10.06
N PRO A 186 -6.27 9.61 10.03
CA PRO A 186 -5.25 10.59 9.64
C PRO A 186 -4.08 10.69 10.64
N GLN A 187 -4.27 10.20 11.86
CA GLN A 187 -3.26 10.20 12.91
C GLN A 187 -2.11 9.24 12.61
N ILE A 188 -2.39 8.09 11.97
CA ILE A 188 -1.35 7.19 11.48
C ILE A 188 -0.82 7.78 10.18
N ARG A 189 0.41 8.32 10.22
CA ARG A 189 1.04 8.98 9.08
C ARG A 189 2.17 8.13 8.52
N TYR A 190 1.97 7.67 7.30
CA TYR A 190 3.01 6.98 6.53
C TYR A 190 3.99 8.01 5.98
N HIS A 191 5.28 7.85 6.24
CA HIS A 191 6.33 8.73 5.74
C HIS A 191 6.92 8.17 4.45
N TYR A 192 6.56 8.80 3.33
CA TYR A 192 7.09 8.47 2.01
C TYR A 192 8.27 9.36 1.67
N THR A 193 9.44 8.74 1.43
CA THR A 193 10.67 9.46 1.07
C THR A 193 10.98 9.31 -0.41
N LEU A 194 10.91 10.40 -1.17
CA LEU A 194 11.29 10.38 -2.58
C LEU A 194 12.83 10.34 -2.72
N ARG A 195 13.32 9.26 -3.31
CA ARG A 195 14.77 9.03 -3.51
C ARG A 195 15.17 9.10 -4.96
N ILE A 196 16.38 9.60 -5.20
CA ILE A 196 17.00 9.59 -6.54
C ILE A 196 17.26 8.13 -6.92
N GLY A 197 16.76 7.70 -8.11
CA GLY A 197 16.92 6.32 -8.58
C GLY A 197 15.76 5.37 -8.22
N SER A 198 14.75 5.83 -7.45
CA SER A 198 13.52 5.07 -7.22
C SER A 198 12.79 4.77 -8.53
N ALA A 199 11.85 3.82 -8.50
CA ALA A 199 11.01 3.47 -9.65
C ALA A 199 10.27 4.70 -10.25
N MET A 200 9.91 5.67 -9.40
CA MET A 200 9.23 6.90 -9.79
C MET A 200 10.13 7.87 -10.58
N THR A 201 11.45 7.89 -10.29
CA THR A 201 12.41 8.86 -10.89
C THR A 201 13.14 8.33 -12.13
N ARG A 202 13.00 7.05 -12.47
CA ARG A 202 13.68 6.44 -13.63
C ARG A 202 13.19 7.02 -14.96
N LYS A 203 14.12 7.56 -15.76
CA LYS A 203 13.85 8.06 -17.13
C LYS A 203 13.61 6.88 -18.10
N GLY A 204 12.79 7.10 -19.13
CA GLY A 204 12.71 6.21 -20.32
C GLY A 204 11.53 5.23 -20.38
N MET A 205 10.61 5.21 -19.42
CA MET A 205 9.51 4.23 -19.40
C MET A 205 8.11 4.81 -19.71
N LYS A 206 8.06 5.94 -20.40
CA LYS A 206 6.83 6.69 -20.67
C LYS A 206 5.73 5.85 -21.33
N ARG A 207 6.07 5.10 -22.41
CA ARG A 207 5.06 4.25 -23.11
C ARG A 207 4.47 3.21 -22.18
N LYS A 208 5.30 2.54 -21.36
CA LYS A 208 4.83 1.52 -20.44
C LYS A 208 3.95 2.11 -19.34
N LYS A 209 4.32 3.28 -18.79
CA LYS A 209 3.47 4.00 -17.82
C LYS A 209 2.08 4.29 -18.40
N VAL A 210 2.00 4.79 -19.63
CA VAL A 210 0.73 5.07 -20.30
C VAL A 210 -0.08 3.79 -20.50
N THR A 211 0.55 2.73 -21.03
CA THR A 211 -0.14 1.47 -21.27
C THR A 211 -0.68 0.86 -19.99
N ASP A 212 0.16 0.76 -18.94
CA ASP A 212 -0.24 0.19 -17.66
C ASP A 212 -1.37 1.02 -17.01
N THR A 213 -1.29 2.36 -17.07
CA THR A 213 -2.34 3.25 -16.55
C THR A 213 -3.67 3.09 -17.32
N LEU A 214 -3.64 2.93 -18.65
CA LEU A 214 -4.83 2.63 -19.44
C LEU A 214 -5.43 1.26 -19.11
N CYS A 215 -4.57 0.24 -18.90
CA CYS A 215 -5.05 -1.07 -18.46
C CYS A 215 -5.80 -0.98 -17.12
N VAL A 216 -5.30 -0.18 -16.16
CA VAL A 216 -6.01 0.06 -14.90
C VAL A 216 -7.38 0.70 -15.13
N PHE A 217 -7.45 1.70 -16.01
CA PHE A 217 -8.72 2.33 -16.38
C PHE A 217 -9.74 1.29 -16.89
N PHE A 218 -9.33 0.44 -17.84
CA PHE A 218 -10.22 -0.60 -18.37
C PHE A 218 -10.56 -1.65 -17.33
N SER A 219 -9.61 -2.12 -16.53
CA SER A 219 -9.85 -3.05 -15.41
C SER A 219 -10.89 -2.52 -14.44
N MET A 220 -10.79 -1.25 -14.07
CA MET A 220 -11.74 -0.59 -13.18
C MET A 220 -13.17 -0.63 -13.75
N TRP A 221 -13.34 -0.26 -15.02
CA TRP A 221 -14.65 -0.25 -15.65
C TRP A 221 -15.22 -1.64 -15.86
N ILE A 222 -14.39 -2.61 -16.24
CA ILE A 222 -14.82 -4.02 -16.33
C ILE A 222 -15.31 -4.52 -14.97
N CYS A 223 -14.54 -4.24 -13.91
CA CYS A 223 -14.91 -4.61 -12.55
C CYS A 223 -16.23 -3.95 -12.12
N ALA A 224 -16.43 -2.66 -12.41
CA ALA A 224 -17.66 -1.95 -12.11
C ALA A 224 -18.88 -2.55 -12.84
N ILE A 225 -18.72 -2.94 -14.10
CA ILE A 225 -19.76 -3.58 -14.91
C ILE A 225 -20.09 -4.98 -14.34
N VAL A 226 -19.06 -5.80 -14.07
CA VAL A 226 -19.24 -7.16 -13.56
C VAL A 226 -19.97 -7.17 -12.22
N HIS A 227 -19.65 -6.25 -11.34
CA HIS A 227 -20.29 -6.15 -10.03
C HIS A 227 -21.54 -5.28 -9.99
N LEU A 228 -21.95 -4.70 -11.13
CA LEU A 228 -23.07 -3.74 -11.24
C LEU A 228 -22.99 -2.65 -10.17
N HIS A 229 -21.76 -2.16 -9.90
CA HIS A 229 -21.45 -1.21 -8.87
C HIS A 229 -20.77 0.02 -9.44
N PHE A 230 -21.50 1.14 -9.51
CA PHE A 230 -21.03 2.42 -10.06
C PHE A 230 -21.04 3.51 -8.98
N PRO A 231 -20.10 3.47 -8.02
CA PRO A 231 -20.02 4.49 -6.97
C PRO A 231 -19.70 5.87 -7.58
N LYS A 232 -20.17 6.94 -6.95
CA LYS A 232 -19.96 8.32 -7.46
C LYS A 232 -18.48 8.65 -7.72
N TRP A 233 -17.58 8.10 -6.93
CA TRP A 233 -16.14 8.35 -7.08
C TRP A 233 -15.53 7.74 -8.36
N ILE A 234 -16.18 6.77 -9.02
CA ILE A 234 -15.64 6.14 -10.25
C ILE A 234 -15.41 7.18 -11.36
N TRP A 235 -16.26 8.19 -11.45
CA TRP A 235 -16.11 9.27 -12.42
C TRP A 235 -14.92 10.17 -12.10
N HIS A 236 -14.67 10.46 -10.82
CA HIS A 236 -13.50 11.22 -10.39
C HIS A 236 -12.21 10.44 -10.64
N ALA A 237 -12.19 9.14 -10.28
CA ALA A 237 -11.07 8.25 -10.58
C ALA A 237 -10.78 8.20 -12.07
N SER A 238 -11.81 8.04 -12.91
CA SER A 238 -11.67 8.05 -14.37
C SER A 238 -11.03 9.32 -14.89
N LYS A 239 -11.52 10.48 -14.46
CA LYS A 239 -10.96 11.79 -14.86
C LYS A 239 -9.50 11.94 -14.47
N ARG A 240 -9.11 11.49 -13.24
CA ARG A 240 -7.73 11.55 -12.77
C ARG A 240 -6.82 10.63 -13.58
N ILE A 241 -7.23 9.39 -13.83
CA ILE A 241 -6.46 8.43 -14.64
C ILE A 241 -6.24 9.01 -16.06
N LEU A 242 -7.28 9.51 -16.71
CA LEU A 242 -7.17 10.10 -18.04
C LEU A 242 -6.29 11.36 -18.04
N LYS A 243 -6.35 12.19 -16.99
CA LYS A 243 -5.45 13.34 -16.84
C LYS A 243 -4.00 12.88 -16.71
N CYS A 244 -3.69 11.83 -15.93
CA CYS A 244 -2.35 11.26 -15.84
C CYS A 244 -1.84 10.78 -17.21
N VAL A 245 -2.68 10.06 -17.96
CA VAL A 245 -2.34 9.61 -19.32
C VAL A 245 -2.04 10.82 -20.23
N TYR A 246 -2.89 11.85 -20.19
CA TYR A 246 -2.68 13.06 -20.98
C TYR A 246 -1.36 13.77 -20.66
N VAL A 247 -1.03 13.91 -19.36
CA VAL A 247 0.24 14.51 -18.91
C VAL A 247 1.42 13.66 -19.40
N LEU A 248 1.36 12.34 -19.23
CA LEU A 248 2.38 11.41 -19.69
C LEU A 248 2.58 11.46 -21.23
N LEU A 249 1.53 11.70 -21.99
CA LEU A 249 1.62 11.84 -23.45
C LEU A 249 2.26 13.19 -23.85
N LYS A 250 2.00 14.26 -23.11
CA LYS A 250 2.52 15.60 -23.39
C LYS A 250 3.92 15.88 -22.86
N SER A 251 4.37 15.19 -21.80
CA SER A 251 5.73 15.36 -21.28
C SER A 251 6.74 14.92 -22.34
N LYS A 252 7.58 15.86 -22.79
CA LYS A 252 8.68 15.59 -23.72
C LYS A 252 9.87 14.89 -23.02
#